data_23d52cd4a738c7706df7ec0134bb41b0
#
_entry.id   23d52cd4a738c7706df7ec0134bb41b0
#
_cell.length_a   1.000
_cell.length_b   1.000
_cell.length_c   1.000
_cell.angle_alpha   90.00
_cell.angle_beta   90.00
_cell.angle_gamma   90.00
#
_symmetry.space_group_name_H-M   'P 1'
#
loop_
_entity.id
_entity.type
_entity.pdbx_description
1 polymer ?
#
loop_
_entity_poly.entity_id
_entity_poly.type
_entity_poly.pdbx_seq_one_letter_code
_entity_poly.pdbx_strand_id
1 'polypeptide(L)'
;MDDQRPGTGGPTRSGRELTAAEREHLLATVRASVIGDLEAVATPYGPRRVVYADYTASGRALAFVEDHLREVVLPLYANTHTESSGTGRQTTRFREDARAIIRDAFGATDEHAVLFTGTGSTGAIDKLIRVLGLRVPRELDDRYGWTATIPRHERPVVFIGPYEHHSNELPWRETIAEVVTIPEDADGHVDLAVLEQALAATADRPLRIGSFSAASNVTGILTDTRAVSVLLHRYGALAFWDCAAAAPYVDVTMRPERPPSAGPATAGPATAGPATPDDPLDYKDAVFVSPHKLVGGPGTPGLLIARKALFSNVVPTVPGGGTVSYVNATEHHYLDDVEQREDGGTPDIVGSIRAGLVFRLKQAVGVPTIQAHEERAIRRAIAAWTDEPNLEVLGNPRAARLSIVSFVVRHGGRYLHHDLVVALLNDLFGIQARGGCSCAGPYGHRLLGIDEERSHAYERAIDGGCPGLKPGWVRINFTWFLTDAVVDFLGEAVRLVARHGWRLLDDYRFDPATGRWTHRAGQAAPPMSLYDVRFDGGEVIWPHRRLQVEDAELGDVLVHAHELLTASRDDHEPVEVVALPPDAEALRWFPLPGEEARATR
;
A
#
# COMPACT_ATOMS: atom_id res chain seq x y z
N MET A 1 32.17 23.56 33.50
CA MET A 1 32.82 22.28 33.21
C MET A 1 32.33 21.88 31.85
N ASP A 2 33.25 21.97 30.88
CA ASP A 2 32.97 21.84 29.46
C ASP A 2 32.33 20.52 29.09
N ASP A 3 31.16 20.62 28.44
CA ASP A 3 30.42 19.50 27.83
C ASP A 3 31.10 19.14 26.48
N GLN A 4 32.14 18.30 26.55
CA GLN A 4 32.71 17.65 25.38
C GLN A 4 31.91 16.38 25.06
N ARG A 5 30.80 16.53 24.36
CA ARG A 5 30.21 15.40 23.64
C ARG A 5 31.23 14.89 22.61
N PRO A 6 31.59 13.61 22.60
CA PRO A 6 32.43 13.05 21.54
C PRO A 6 31.74 13.26 20.20
N GLY A 7 32.39 13.97 19.30
CA GLY A 7 31.88 14.22 17.96
C GLY A 7 31.45 12.92 17.29
N THR A 8 30.21 12.89 16.86
CA THR A 8 29.63 11.81 16.05
C THR A 8 30.21 11.90 14.63
N GLY A 9 31.49 11.62 14.49
CA GLY A 9 32.08 11.23 13.22
C GLY A 9 31.59 9.82 12.89
N GLY A 10 30.34 9.72 12.43
CA GLY A 10 29.85 8.48 11.84
C GLY A 10 30.69 8.15 10.61
N PRO A 11 30.94 6.87 10.31
CA PRO A 11 31.66 6.48 9.12
C PRO A 11 30.95 7.10 7.92
N THR A 12 31.72 7.81 7.07
CA THR A 12 31.26 8.36 5.81
C THR A 12 30.60 7.24 4.99
N ARG A 13 29.29 7.34 4.80
CA ARG A 13 28.39 6.28 4.30
C ARG A 13 28.31 6.22 2.77
N SER A 14 29.26 6.73 2.03
CA SER A 14 29.36 6.49 0.61
C SER A 14 29.91 5.08 0.38
N GLY A 15 29.02 4.07 0.43
CA GLY A 15 29.32 2.84 -0.26
C GLY A 15 29.56 3.17 -1.73
N ARG A 16 30.62 2.59 -2.33
CA ARG A 16 30.86 2.70 -3.77
C ARG A 16 29.57 2.34 -4.52
N GLU A 17 29.17 3.15 -5.49
CA GLU A 17 28.05 2.79 -6.37
C GLU A 17 28.33 1.44 -7.03
N LEU A 18 27.31 0.58 -7.02
CA LEU A 18 27.39 -0.71 -7.69
C LEU A 18 27.48 -0.52 -9.20
N THR A 19 28.33 -1.30 -9.83
CA THR A 19 28.35 -1.43 -11.29
C THR A 19 27.06 -2.09 -11.80
N ALA A 20 26.80 -2.00 -13.10
CA ALA A 20 25.64 -2.65 -13.70
C ALA A 20 25.64 -4.18 -13.46
N ALA A 21 26.81 -4.84 -13.56
CA ALA A 21 26.94 -6.27 -13.30
C ALA A 21 26.68 -6.63 -11.82
N GLU A 22 27.15 -5.80 -10.88
CA GLU A 22 26.89 -6.00 -9.45
C GLU A 22 25.42 -5.78 -9.10
N ARG A 23 24.73 -4.82 -9.75
CA ARG A 23 23.29 -4.63 -9.58
C ARG A 23 22.50 -5.82 -10.11
N GLU A 24 22.84 -6.34 -11.28
CA GLU A 24 22.16 -7.54 -11.82
C GLU A 24 22.38 -8.77 -10.93
N HIS A 25 23.60 -8.93 -10.37
CA HIS A 25 23.85 -9.96 -9.39
C HIS A 25 23.01 -9.78 -8.12
N LEU A 26 22.87 -8.54 -7.63
CA LEU A 26 21.99 -8.24 -6.48
C LEU A 26 20.53 -8.57 -6.80
N LEU A 27 20.04 -8.24 -8.00
CA LEU A 27 18.69 -8.60 -8.44
C LEU A 27 18.48 -10.12 -8.43
N ALA A 28 19.44 -10.89 -8.95
CA ALA A 28 19.40 -12.35 -8.91
C ALA A 28 19.39 -12.88 -7.47
N THR A 29 20.17 -12.28 -6.58
CA THR A 29 20.20 -12.62 -5.15
C THR A 29 18.86 -12.34 -4.48
N VAL A 30 18.23 -11.20 -4.77
CA VAL A 30 16.89 -10.88 -4.24
C VAL A 30 15.87 -11.92 -4.69
N ARG A 31 15.83 -12.27 -5.98
CA ARG A 31 14.92 -13.30 -6.50
C ARG A 31 15.09 -14.63 -5.77
N ALA A 32 16.33 -15.12 -5.69
CA ALA A 32 16.64 -16.39 -5.03
C ALA A 32 16.37 -16.39 -3.52
N SER A 33 16.24 -15.20 -2.91
CA SER A 33 16.03 -15.04 -1.47
C SER A 33 14.56 -14.87 -1.09
N VAL A 34 13.63 -14.79 -2.04
CA VAL A 34 12.20 -14.65 -1.71
C VAL A 34 11.71 -15.92 -1.02
N ILE A 35 11.33 -15.78 0.25
CA ILE A 35 10.85 -16.92 1.03
C ILE A 35 9.48 -17.36 0.49
N GLY A 36 9.40 -18.65 0.15
CA GLY A 36 8.19 -19.28 -0.36
C GLY A 36 7.96 -19.13 -1.87
N ASP A 37 8.97 -18.74 -2.65
CA ASP A 37 8.87 -18.64 -4.10
C ASP A 37 8.64 -20.01 -4.78
N LEU A 38 9.12 -21.11 -4.19
CA LEU A 38 8.92 -22.49 -4.66
C LEU A 38 7.77 -23.22 -3.96
N GLU A 39 7.03 -22.54 -3.08
CA GLU A 39 5.87 -23.15 -2.44
C GLU A 39 4.74 -23.33 -3.46
N ALA A 40 3.92 -24.36 -3.23
CA ALA A 40 2.76 -24.64 -4.04
C ALA A 40 1.48 -24.62 -3.20
N VAL A 41 0.37 -24.30 -3.84
CA VAL A 41 -0.97 -24.42 -3.29
C VAL A 41 -1.69 -25.60 -3.95
N ALA A 42 -2.45 -26.35 -3.15
CA ALA A 42 -3.33 -27.36 -3.66
C ALA A 42 -4.55 -26.68 -4.31
N THR A 43 -4.86 -27.05 -5.55
CA THR A 43 -6.00 -26.55 -6.29
C THR A 43 -6.85 -27.69 -6.85
N PRO A 44 -8.08 -27.44 -7.30
CA PRO A 44 -8.91 -28.45 -7.96
C PRO A 44 -8.25 -29.08 -9.20
N TYR A 45 -7.32 -28.35 -9.82
CA TYR A 45 -6.60 -28.76 -11.02
C TYR A 45 -5.18 -29.30 -10.73
N GLY A 46 -4.93 -29.69 -9.50
CA GLY A 46 -3.64 -30.15 -9.00
C GLY A 46 -2.81 -29.05 -8.34
N PRO A 47 -1.61 -29.41 -7.82
CA PRO A 47 -0.72 -28.45 -7.20
C PRO A 47 -0.28 -27.37 -8.19
N ARG A 48 -0.23 -26.11 -7.74
CA ARG A 48 0.27 -24.97 -8.51
C ARG A 48 1.32 -24.22 -7.71
N ARG A 49 2.45 -23.92 -8.34
CA ARG A 49 3.46 -23.04 -7.76
C ARG A 49 2.84 -21.68 -7.42
N VAL A 50 3.17 -21.13 -6.28
CA VAL A 50 2.74 -19.78 -5.87
C VAL A 50 3.45 -18.74 -6.74
N VAL A 51 2.72 -18.05 -7.59
CA VAL A 51 3.19 -16.86 -8.30
C VAL A 51 2.55 -15.63 -7.65
N TYR A 52 3.33 -14.97 -6.79
CA TYR A 52 2.82 -13.85 -6.00
C TYR A 52 2.78 -12.56 -6.82
N ALA A 53 1.59 -11.99 -7.01
CA ALA A 53 1.34 -10.79 -7.80
C ALA A 53 0.60 -9.67 -7.03
N ASP A 54 0.61 -9.72 -5.68
CA ASP A 54 -0.05 -8.72 -4.81
C ASP A 54 0.96 -7.91 -3.96
N TYR A 55 2.14 -7.58 -4.53
CA TYR A 55 3.16 -6.76 -3.85
C TYR A 55 2.67 -5.35 -3.49
N THR A 56 1.65 -4.85 -4.14
CA THR A 56 0.97 -3.60 -3.76
C THR A 56 0.36 -3.67 -2.36
N ALA A 57 -0.06 -4.84 -1.91
CA ALA A 57 -0.62 -5.05 -0.58
C ALA A 57 0.47 -5.28 0.46
N SER A 58 1.46 -6.14 0.16
CA SER A 58 2.59 -6.43 1.04
C SER A 58 3.76 -6.99 0.24
N GLY A 59 4.99 -6.63 0.62
CA GLY A 59 6.18 -7.33 0.18
C GLY A 59 6.22 -8.77 0.67
N ARG A 60 7.20 -9.55 0.16
CA ARG A 60 7.55 -10.89 0.66
C ARG A 60 8.84 -10.81 1.48
N ALA A 61 8.99 -11.70 2.46
CA ALA A 61 10.21 -11.82 3.24
C ALA A 61 11.39 -12.31 2.38
N LEU A 62 12.60 -11.91 2.74
CA LEU A 62 13.86 -12.31 2.10
C LEU A 62 14.73 -13.10 3.07
N ALA A 63 15.21 -14.27 2.65
CA ALA A 63 16.01 -15.16 3.50
C ALA A 63 17.20 -14.44 4.14
N PHE A 64 17.99 -13.69 3.37
CA PHE A 64 19.15 -12.98 3.94
C PHE A 64 18.78 -11.87 4.94
N VAL A 65 17.57 -11.28 4.87
CA VAL A 65 17.09 -10.31 5.86
C VAL A 65 16.72 -11.04 7.16
N GLU A 66 15.98 -12.16 7.04
CA GLU A 66 15.60 -12.97 8.19
C GLU A 66 16.82 -13.60 8.88
N ASP A 67 17.78 -14.08 8.10
CA ASP A 67 19.03 -14.63 8.62
C ASP A 67 19.85 -13.56 9.35
N HIS A 68 19.95 -12.34 8.79
CA HIS A 68 20.62 -11.24 9.49
C HIS A 68 19.95 -10.91 10.82
N LEU A 69 18.61 -10.87 10.86
CA LEU A 69 17.89 -10.63 12.09
C LEU A 69 18.15 -11.74 13.11
N ARG A 70 18.05 -13.00 12.70
CA ARG A 70 18.24 -14.17 13.56
C ARG A 70 19.67 -14.31 14.07
N GLU A 71 20.67 -14.07 13.23
CA GLU A 71 22.07 -14.41 13.53
C GLU A 71 22.87 -13.23 14.06
N VAL A 72 22.46 -11.99 13.74
CA VAL A 72 23.21 -10.78 14.12
C VAL A 72 22.44 -9.91 15.11
N VAL A 73 21.15 -9.69 14.90
CA VAL A 73 20.36 -8.77 15.74
C VAL A 73 19.90 -9.48 17.03
N LEU A 74 19.21 -10.61 16.91
CA LEU A 74 18.58 -11.29 18.06
C LEU A 74 19.55 -11.80 19.12
N PRO A 75 20.77 -12.25 18.83
CA PRO A 75 21.70 -12.71 19.88
C PRO A 75 22.07 -11.63 20.91
N LEU A 76 22.04 -10.36 20.53
CA LEU A 76 22.32 -9.22 21.43
C LEU A 76 21.08 -8.35 21.68
N TYR A 77 19.89 -8.87 21.36
CA TYR A 77 18.64 -8.14 21.55
C TYR A 77 18.37 -7.85 23.03
N ALA A 78 17.97 -6.61 23.30
CA ALA A 78 17.43 -6.16 24.57
C ALA A 78 16.46 -5.00 24.32
N ASN A 79 15.79 -4.52 25.37
CA ASN A 79 15.01 -3.29 25.28
C ASN A 79 15.92 -2.08 25.01
N THR A 80 15.38 -1.08 24.32
CA THR A 80 16.00 0.25 24.14
C THR A 80 15.91 1.09 25.42
N HIS A 81 16.35 2.36 25.39
CA HIS A 81 16.39 3.29 26.53
C HIS A 81 17.36 2.90 27.65
N THR A 82 18.34 2.01 27.37
CA THR A 82 19.42 1.70 28.30
C THR A 82 20.72 1.50 27.53
N GLU A 83 21.73 2.29 27.88
CA GLU A 83 23.07 2.21 27.29
C GLU A 83 24.11 1.62 28.25
N SER A 84 23.72 1.36 29.50
CA SER A 84 24.60 0.83 30.53
C SER A 84 24.95 -0.65 30.30
N SER A 85 24.04 -1.43 29.68
CA SER A 85 24.30 -2.81 29.29
C SER A 85 24.78 -2.92 27.84
N GLY A 86 25.63 -3.91 27.55
CA GLY A 86 26.13 -4.14 26.20
C GLY A 86 25.01 -4.48 25.20
N THR A 87 24.02 -5.26 25.59
CA THR A 87 22.86 -5.62 24.76
C THR A 87 21.95 -4.42 24.51
N GLY A 88 21.60 -3.64 25.54
CA GLY A 88 20.78 -2.44 25.38
C GLY A 88 21.43 -1.42 24.45
N ARG A 89 22.74 -1.16 24.66
CA ARG A 89 23.52 -0.26 23.79
C ARG A 89 23.56 -0.74 22.32
N GLN A 90 23.75 -2.05 22.09
CA GLN A 90 23.76 -2.61 20.74
C GLN A 90 22.41 -2.47 20.06
N THR A 91 21.33 -2.79 20.78
CA THR A 91 19.95 -2.71 20.24
C THR A 91 19.56 -1.26 19.93
N THR A 92 19.86 -0.33 20.86
CA THR A 92 19.66 1.12 20.63
C THR A 92 20.42 1.57 19.39
N ARG A 93 21.69 1.17 19.23
CA ARG A 93 22.51 1.49 18.06
C ARG A 93 21.85 1.03 16.75
N PHE A 94 21.40 -0.23 16.66
CA PHE A 94 20.74 -0.73 15.46
C PHE A 94 19.47 0.05 15.10
N ARG A 95 18.68 0.41 16.12
CA ARG A 95 17.46 1.16 15.90
C ARG A 95 17.72 2.59 15.44
N GLU A 96 18.70 3.26 16.02
CA GLU A 96 19.09 4.61 15.59
C GLU A 96 19.78 4.61 14.22
N ASP A 97 20.54 3.58 13.88
CA ASP A 97 21.06 3.38 12.53
C ASP A 97 19.91 3.20 11.52
N ALA A 98 18.86 2.44 11.86
CA ALA A 98 17.68 2.30 11.01
C ALA A 98 16.97 3.65 10.80
N ARG A 99 16.79 4.45 11.86
CA ARG A 99 16.23 5.81 11.79
C ARG A 99 17.06 6.71 10.88
N ALA A 100 18.39 6.68 11.02
CA ALA A 100 19.31 7.47 10.20
C ALA A 100 19.27 7.04 8.72
N ILE A 101 19.24 5.74 8.43
CA ILE A 101 19.10 5.21 7.07
C ILE A 101 17.80 5.71 6.41
N ILE A 102 16.69 5.66 7.16
CA ILE A 102 15.40 6.16 6.67
C ILE A 102 15.46 7.66 6.45
N ARG A 103 16.06 8.44 7.39
CA ARG A 103 16.26 9.87 7.23
C ARG A 103 17.00 10.19 5.94
N ASP A 104 18.11 9.50 5.67
CA ASP A 104 18.89 9.66 4.44
C ASP A 104 18.08 9.30 3.19
N ALA A 105 17.32 8.19 3.24
CA ALA A 105 16.51 7.72 2.11
C ALA A 105 15.41 8.70 1.69
N PHE A 106 14.96 9.57 2.61
CA PHE A 106 13.96 10.61 2.35
C PHE A 106 14.55 12.01 2.24
N GLY A 107 15.86 12.16 2.20
CA GLY A 107 16.51 13.48 2.19
C GLY A 107 16.04 14.37 3.36
N ALA A 108 15.67 13.76 4.48
CA ALA A 108 15.22 14.47 5.66
C ALA A 108 16.43 15.03 6.45
N THR A 109 16.28 16.22 6.98
CA THR A 109 17.31 16.95 7.75
C THR A 109 16.96 16.96 9.25
N ASP A 110 17.76 17.66 10.06
CA ASP A 110 17.49 17.85 11.49
C ASP A 110 16.20 18.64 11.78
N GLU A 111 15.63 19.30 10.77
CA GLU A 111 14.31 19.95 10.85
C GLU A 111 13.15 18.95 10.81
N HIS A 112 13.42 17.68 10.51
CA HIS A 112 12.43 16.63 10.38
C HIS A 112 12.56 15.59 11.50
N ALA A 113 11.42 15.07 11.94
CA ALA A 113 11.34 13.88 12.80
C ALA A 113 11.04 12.65 11.96
N VAL A 114 11.68 11.52 12.27
CA VAL A 114 11.42 10.20 11.71
C VAL A 114 10.85 9.33 12.81
N LEU A 115 9.55 9.05 12.75
CA LEU A 115 8.83 8.33 13.77
C LEU A 115 8.39 6.95 13.25
N PHE A 116 8.68 5.92 14.04
CA PHE A 116 8.09 4.61 13.84
C PHE A 116 6.69 4.59 14.44
N THR A 117 5.71 4.16 13.64
CA THR A 117 4.30 4.15 14.03
C THR A 117 3.75 2.73 14.01
N GLY A 118 2.48 2.53 14.37
CA GLY A 118 1.85 1.21 14.36
C GLY A 118 1.65 0.62 12.96
N THR A 119 0.42 0.64 12.46
CA THR A 119 -0.02 -0.07 11.25
C THR A 119 0.25 0.72 9.96
N GLY A 120 1.46 0.66 9.43
CA GLY A 120 1.80 1.28 8.13
C GLY A 120 1.50 2.78 8.08
N SER A 121 1.22 3.31 6.90
CA SER A 121 0.84 4.72 6.70
C SER A 121 -0.47 5.08 7.42
N THR A 122 -1.39 4.14 7.63
CA THR A 122 -2.61 4.38 8.43
C THR A 122 -2.27 4.87 9.84
N GLY A 123 -1.34 4.18 10.53
CA GLY A 123 -0.87 4.59 11.85
C GLY A 123 -0.11 5.92 11.83
N ALA A 124 0.61 6.19 10.75
CA ALA A 124 1.33 7.45 10.57
C ALA A 124 0.38 8.65 10.38
N ILE A 125 -0.65 8.49 9.57
CA ILE A 125 -1.68 9.52 9.35
C ILE A 125 -2.46 9.78 10.65
N ASP A 126 -2.93 8.72 11.33
CA ASP A 126 -3.64 8.85 12.60
C ASP A 126 -2.78 9.54 13.66
N LYS A 127 -1.49 9.20 13.73
CA LYS A 127 -0.54 9.87 14.63
C LYS A 127 -0.43 11.36 14.33
N LEU A 128 -0.28 11.75 13.07
CA LEU A 128 -0.16 13.16 12.70
C LEU A 128 -1.45 13.94 12.99
N ILE A 129 -2.61 13.36 12.73
CA ILE A 129 -3.93 13.97 13.09
C ILE A 129 -4.00 14.24 14.59
N ARG A 130 -3.51 13.33 15.44
CA ARG A 130 -3.46 13.51 16.88
C ARG A 130 -2.45 14.57 17.30
N VAL A 131 -1.27 14.58 16.68
CA VAL A 131 -0.23 15.62 16.89
C VAL A 131 -0.80 17.01 16.61
N LEU A 132 -1.58 17.15 15.53
CA LEU A 132 -2.23 18.41 15.14
C LEU A 132 -3.48 18.74 15.98
N GLY A 133 -3.94 17.82 16.84
CA GLY A 133 -5.11 18.04 17.69
C GLY A 133 -6.43 18.17 16.93
N LEU A 134 -6.56 17.53 15.77
CA LEU A 134 -7.71 17.71 14.86
C LEU A 134 -8.89 16.79 15.15
N ARG A 135 -8.75 15.80 16.05
CA ARG A 135 -9.80 14.83 16.33
C ARG A 135 -10.42 15.04 17.71
N VAL A 136 -11.73 15.19 17.75
CA VAL A 136 -12.55 15.11 18.96
C VAL A 136 -13.07 13.67 19.08
N PRO A 137 -12.96 13.01 20.26
CA PRO A 137 -13.57 11.71 20.46
C PRO A 137 -15.08 11.75 20.21
N ARG A 138 -15.58 10.83 19.38
CA ARG A 138 -16.97 10.82 18.91
C ARG A 138 -18.01 10.86 20.07
N GLU A 139 -17.80 10.04 21.10
CA GLU A 139 -18.69 10.01 22.26
C GLU A 139 -18.77 11.36 23.00
N LEU A 140 -17.66 12.09 23.06
CA LEU A 140 -17.62 13.42 23.68
C LEU A 140 -18.28 14.44 22.78
N ASP A 141 -18.10 14.33 21.47
CA ASP A 141 -18.73 15.23 20.51
C ASP A 141 -20.25 15.03 20.47
N ASP A 142 -20.72 13.78 20.43
CA ASP A 142 -22.15 13.45 20.51
C ASP A 142 -22.80 13.95 21.81
N ARG A 143 -22.05 13.93 22.93
CA ARG A 143 -22.54 14.35 24.24
C ARG A 143 -22.53 15.87 24.45
N TYR A 144 -21.49 16.55 23.99
CA TYR A 144 -21.25 17.96 24.31
C TYR A 144 -21.34 18.87 23.09
N GLY A 145 -21.39 18.33 21.87
CA GLY A 145 -21.51 19.11 20.63
C GLY A 145 -20.30 19.99 20.33
N TRP A 146 -19.12 19.60 20.76
CA TRP A 146 -17.92 20.45 20.67
C TRP A 146 -17.59 20.86 19.23
N THR A 147 -17.67 19.93 18.29
CA THR A 147 -17.43 20.24 16.88
C THR A 147 -18.44 21.24 16.35
N ALA A 148 -19.72 21.17 16.78
CA ALA A 148 -20.75 22.11 16.37
C ALA A 148 -20.52 23.53 16.89
N THR A 149 -19.81 23.68 18.03
CA THR A 149 -19.49 25.00 18.61
C THR A 149 -18.37 25.73 17.87
N ILE A 150 -17.54 25.01 17.06
CA ILE A 150 -16.48 25.61 16.29
C ILE A 150 -17.08 26.21 15.00
N PRO A 151 -17.01 27.54 14.80
CA PRO A 151 -17.53 28.18 13.60
C PRO A 151 -16.86 27.61 12.34
N ARG A 152 -17.59 27.48 11.24
CA ARG A 152 -17.08 26.89 10.00
C ARG A 152 -15.79 27.55 9.52
N HIS A 153 -15.69 28.88 9.60
CA HIS A 153 -14.50 29.63 9.16
C HIS A 153 -13.27 29.41 10.07
N GLU A 154 -13.46 28.89 11.29
CA GLU A 154 -12.37 28.53 12.20
C GLU A 154 -11.93 27.06 12.06
N ARG A 155 -12.71 26.23 11.33
CA ARG A 155 -12.34 24.84 11.10
C ARG A 155 -11.25 24.72 10.02
N PRO A 156 -10.29 23.81 10.19
CA PRO A 156 -9.36 23.48 9.13
C PRO A 156 -10.05 22.99 7.86
N VAL A 157 -9.34 23.08 6.72
CA VAL A 157 -9.74 22.41 5.46
C VAL A 157 -8.67 21.43 5.06
N VAL A 158 -9.08 20.22 4.69
CA VAL A 158 -8.21 19.18 4.16
C VAL A 158 -8.61 18.88 2.73
N PHE A 159 -7.68 19.08 1.78
CA PHE A 159 -7.82 18.70 0.39
C PHE A 159 -7.24 17.31 0.21
N ILE A 160 -8.02 16.40 -0.38
CA ILE A 160 -7.59 15.04 -0.72
C ILE A 160 -7.71 14.80 -2.22
N GLY A 161 -6.94 13.83 -2.73
CA GLY A 161 -6.92 13.52 -4.15
C GLY A 161 -8.08 12.63 -4.61
N PRO A 162 -8.14 12.34 -5.92
CA PRO A 162 -9.23 11.56 -6.49
C PRO A 162 -9.10 10.05 -6.18
N TYR A 163 -7.92 9.53 -5.92
CA TYR A 163 -7.63 8.11 -5.78
C TYR A 163 -7.02 7.74 -4.43
N GLU A 164 -7.48 8.41 -3.37
CA GLU A 164 -6.98 8.13 -2.02
C GLU A 164 -7.35 6.71 -1.56
N HIS A 165 -6.38 6.08 -0.90
CA HIS A 165 -6.67 4.91 -0.10
C HIS A 165 -7.53 5.32 1.11
N HIS A 166 -8.44 4.47 1.58
CA HIS A 166 -9.27 4.74 2.76
C HIS A 166 -8.45 5.25 3.97
N SER A 167 -7.19 4.83 4.10
CA SER A 167 -6.30 5.30 5.16
C SER A 167 -5.94 6.78 5.08
N ASN A 168 -5.97 7.38 3.87
CA ASN A 168 -5.73 8.80 3.66
C ASN A 168 -7.02 9.60 3.38
N GLU A 169 -8.16 8.99 3.56
CA GLU A 169 -9.47 9.62 3.40
C GLU A 169 -10.27 9.58 4.71
N LEU A 170 -10.57 8.38 5.23
CA LEU A 170 -11.43 8.20 6.38
C LEU A 170 -10.93 8.91 7.65
N PRO A 171 -9.60 8.85 7.99
CA PRO A 171 -9.14 9.55 9.19
C PRO A 171 -9.37 11.05 9.17
N TRP A 172 -9.32 11.69 7.99
CA TRP A 172 -9.61 13.12 7.83
C TRP A 172 -11.09 13.43 7.97
N ARG A 173 -11.99 12.55 7.47
CA ARG A 173 -13.43 12.67 7.65
C ARG A 173 -13.87 12.61 9.12
N GLU A 174 -13.08 11.95 9.98
CA GLU A 174 -13.29 11.81 11.42
C GLU A 174 -12.58 12.92 12.22
N THR A 175 -12.31 14.07 11.60
CA THR A 175 -11.74 15.26 12.25
C THR A 175 -12.74 16.41 12.28
N ILE A 176 -12.36 17.51 12.95
CA ILE A 176 -13.11 18.77 12.91
C ILE A 176 -12.98 19.51 11.57
N ALA A 177 -12.10 19.04 10.67
CA ALA A 177 -11.84 19.69 9.40
C ALA A 177 -12.97 19.48 8.38
N GLU A 178 -13.09 20.41 7.47
CA GLU A 178 -13.87 20.23 6.25
C GLU A 178 -13.00 19.50 5.23
N VAL A 179 -13.45 18.38 4.67
CA VAL A 179 -12.73 17.61 3.66
C VAL A 179 -13.25 17.95 2.27
N VAL A 180 -12.33 18.34 1.37
CA VAL A 180 -12.61 18.69 -0.02
C VAL A 180 -11.87 17.72 -0.92
N THR A 181 -12.60 16.92 -1.68
CA THR A 181 -12.00 16.00 -2.67
C THR A 181 -11.75 16.75 -3.98
N ILE A 182 -10.50 16.72 -4.44
CA ILE A 182 -10.10 17.27 -5.73
C ILE A 182 -10.29 16.17 -6.79
N PRO A 183 -10.99 16.43 -7.89
CA PRO A 183 -11.21 15.45 -8.93
C PRO A 183 -9.93 15.15 -9.73
N GLU A 184 -10.02 14.13 -10.60
CA GLU A 184 -9.02 13.89 -11.63
C GLU A 184 -9.30 14.75 -12.87
N ASP A 185 -8.22 15.11 -13.57
CA ASP A 185 -8.27 15.70 -14.88
C ASP A 185 -8.59 14.66 -15.98
N ALA A 186 -8.62 15.09 -17.26
CA ALA A 186 -8.93 14.22 -18.39
C ALA A 186 -7.89 13.08 -18.59
N ASP A 187 -6.69 13.23 -18.05
CA ASP A 187 -5.60 12.25 -18.14
C ASP A 187 -5.51 11.34 -16.90
N GLY A 188 -6.37 11.55 -15.88
CA GLY A 188 -6.44 10.76 -14.67
C GLY A 188 -5.48 11.21 -13.56
N HIS A 189 -4.97 12.45 -13.63
CA HIS A 189 -4.14 13.06 -12.57
C HIS A 189 -4.99 14.00 -11.69
N VAL A 190 -4.41 14.44 -10.57
CA VAL A 190 -5.04 15.48 -9.74
C VAL A 190 -5.26 16.76 -10.56
N ASP A 191 -6.50 17.25 -10.63
CA ASP A 191 -6.82 18.51 -11.33
C ASP A 191 -6.27 19.71 -10.56
N LEU A 192 -5.14 20.24 -11.04
CA LEU A 192 -4.46 21.39 -10.41
C LEU A 192 -5.28 22.67 -10.51
N ALA A 193 -6.11 22.85 -11.55
CA ALA A 193 -6.92 24.03 -11.70
C ALA A 193 -8.08 24.05 -10.68
N VAL A 194 -8.70 22.90 -10.45
CA VAL A 194 -9.71 22.74 -9.39
C VAL A 194 -9.09 22.89 -8.00
N LEU A 195 -7.89 22.33 -7.78
CA LEU A 195 -7.17 22.50 -6.51
C LEU A 195 -6.86 23.99 -6.25
N GLU A 196 -6.40 24.72 -7.25
CA GLU A 196 -6.10 26.15 -7.12
C GLU A 196 -7.36 26.96 -6.77
N GLN A 197 -8.48 26.69 -7.44
CA GLN A 197 -9.76 27.32 -7.14
C GLN A 197 -10.23 27.04 -5.70
N ALA A 198 -10.10 25.79 -5.25
CA ALA A 198 -10.47 25.38 -3.90
C ALA A 198 -9.59 26.04 -2.82
N LEU A 199 -8.28 26.15 -3.07
CA LEU A 199 -7.35 26.85 -2.20
C LEU A 199 -7.65 28.36 -2.12
N ALA A 200 -7.96 28.98 -3.24
CA ALA A 200 -8.36 30.40 -3.26
C ALA A 200 -9.67 30.66 -2.53
N ALA A 201 -10.66 29.76 -2.69
CA ALA A 201 -11.98 29.86 -2.03
C ALA A 201 -11.92 29.68 -0.51
N THR A 202 -10.82 29.16 0.02
CA THR A 202 -10.63 28.88 1.46
C THR A 202 -9.46 29.66 2.06
N ALA A 203 -9.10 30.79 1.44
CA ALA A 203 -7.95 31.61 1.86
C ALA A 203 -8.10 32.19 3.28
N ASP A 204 -9.31 32.31 3.78
CA ASP A 204 -9.67 32.80 5.13
C ASP A 204 -9.55 31.74 6.23
N ARG A 205 -9.32 30.46 5.85
CA ARG A 205 -9.28 29.35 6.82
C ARG A 205 -7.93 29.30 7.56
N PRO A 206 -7.96 29.05 8.89
CA PRO A 206 -6.77 29.15 9.75
C PRO A 206 -5.71 28.08 9.45
N LEU A 207 -6.13 26.90 9.01
CA LEU A 207 -5.27 25.80 8.65
C LEU A 207 -5.81 25.11 7.39
N ARG A 208 -4.95 24.99 6.38
CA ARG A 208 -5.22 24.30 5.12
C ARG A 208 -4.18 23.23 4.92
N ILE A 209 -4.62 22.02 4.60
CA ILE A 209 -3.78 20.83 4.43
C ILE A 209 -4.14 20.18 3.10
N GLY A 210 -3.16 19.90 2.25
CA GLY A 210 -3.30 18.94 1.17
C GLY A 210 -2.76 17.59 1.63
N SER A 211 -3.55 16.53 1.60
CA SER A 211 -3.13 15.17 1.91
C SER A 211 -3.42 14.28 0.73
N PHE A 212 -2.38 14.00 -0.08
CA PHE A 212 -2.52 13.34 -1.37
C PHE A 212 -1.72 12.04 -1.43
N SER A 213 -2.20 11.07 -2.19
CA SER A 213 -1.43 9.86 -2.54
C SER A 213 -0.39 10.19 -3.62
N ALA A 214 0.86 9.80 -3.40
CA ALA A 214 1.93 9.96 -4.40
C ALA A 214 1.76 9.05 -5.62
N ALA A 215 0.99 7.96 -5.45
CA ALA A 215 0.57 7.07 -6.54
C ALA A 215 -0.74 6.37 -6.17
N SER A 216 -1.58 6.11 -7.15
CA SER A 216 -2.78 5.30 -6.97
C SER A 216 -2.41 3.84 -6.68
N ASN A 217 -2.95 3.28 -5.61
CA ASN A 217 -2.84 1.85 -5.31
C ASN A 217 -3.76 0.98 -6.20
N VAL A 218 -4.59 1.58 -7.03
CA VAL A 218 -5.52 0.92 -7.97
C VAL A 218 -4.93 0.91 -9.37
N THR A 219 -4.73 2.07 -9.96
CA THR A 219 -4.28 2.23 -11.34
C THR A 219 -2.76 2.34 -11.49
N GLY A 220 -2.05 2.59 -10.38
CA GLY A 220 -0.61 2.84 -10.40
C GLY A 220 -0.23 4.25 -10.87
N ILE A 221 -1.16 5.08 -11.32
CA ILE A 221 -0.89 6.43 -11.83
C ILE A 221 -0.13 7.24 -10.77
N LEU A 222 0.96 7.86 -11.20
CA LEU A 222 1.81 8.71 -10.36
C LEU A 222 1.23 10.12 -10.29
N THR A 223 1.25 10.70 -9.11
CA THR A 223 0.94 12.13 -8.91
C THR A 223 2.20 12.97 -9.11
N ASP A 224 2.08 14.10 -9.80
CA ASP A 224 3.12 15.12 -9.77
C ASP A 224 3.18 15.78 -8.39
N THR A 225 3.89 15.11 -7.47
CA THR A 225 4.01 15.54 -6.07
C THR A 225 4.62 16.93 -5.94
N ARG A 226 5.42 17.34 -6.92
CA ARG A 226 6.07 18.63 -6.97
C ARG A 226 5.09 19.74 -7.32
N ALA A 227 4.36 19.60 -8.44
CA ALA A 227 3.40 20.62 -8.86
C ALA A 227 2.34 20.84 -7.78
N VAL A 228 1.83 19.76 -7.17
CA VAL A 228 0.85 19.85 -6.08
C VAL A 228 1.45 20.52 -4.84
N SER A 229 2.67 20.13 -4.39
CA SER A 229 3.30 20.74 -3.21
C SER A 229 3.56 22.23 -3.40
N VAL A 230 4.10 22.61 -4.56
CA VAL A 230 4.34 24.03 -4.89
C VAL A 230 3.04 24.83 -4.88
N LEU A 231 1.98 24.28 -5.46
CA LEU A 231 0.68 24.94 -5.47
C LEU A 231 0.12 25.11 -4.06
N LEU A 232 0.15 24.07 -3.23
CA LEU A 232 -0.28 24.13 -1.83
C LEU A 232 0.48 25.22 -1.07
N HIS A 233 1.80 25.25 -1.16
CA HIS A 233 2.64 26.21 -0.44
C HIS A 233 2.47 27.65 -0.93
N ARG A 234 2.21 27.87 -2.24
CA ARG A 234 1.88 29.21 -2.77
C ARG A 234 0.65 29.80 -2.09
N TYR A 235 -0.29 28.95 -1.71
CA TYR A 235 -1.49 29.35 -0.98
C TYR A 235 -1.34 29.21 0.54
N GLY A 236 -0.15 28.89 1.07
CA GLY A 236 0.12 28.73 2.51
C GLY A 236 -0.54 27.50 3.12
N ALA A 237 -0.87 26.48 2.32
CA ALA A 237 -1.35 25.19 2.80
C ALA A 237 -0.18 24.23 3.03
N LEU A 238 -0.33 23.29 3.95
CA LEU A 238 0.63 22.21 4.20
C LEU A 238 0.51 21.10 3.16
N ALA A 239 1.63 20.47 2.82
CA ALA A 239 1.71 19.39 1.84
C ALA A 239 2.05 18.05 2.51
N PHE A 240 1.05 17.17 2.68
CA PHE A 240 1.18 15.82 3.23
C PHE A 240 1.03 14.77 2.13
N TRP A 241 1.84 13.70 2.22
CA TRP A 241 1.93 12.72 1.16
C TRP A 241 1.80 11.28 1.67
N ASP A 242 0.78 10.56 1.22
CA ASP A 242 0.73 9.10 1.37
C ASP A 242 1.58 8.45 0.28
N CYS A 243 2.72 7.92 0.69
CA CYS A 243 3.69 7.25 -0.16
C CYS A 243 3.64 5.73 -0.02
N ALA A 244 2.56 5.17 0.58
CA ALA A 244 2.46 3.73 0.81
C ALA A 244 2.60 2.89 -0.46
N ALA A 245 1.99 3.33 -1.58
CA ALA A 245 2.11 2.64 -2.86
C ALA A 245 3.40 3.02 -3.62
N ALA A 246 3.89 4.25 -3.45
CA ALA A 246 5.00 4.80 -4.22
C ALA A 246 6.38 4.49 -3.64
N ALA A 247 6.53 4.53 -2.30
CA ALA A 247 7.83 4.41 -1.63
C ALA A 247 8.64 3.16 -1.96
N PRO A 248 8.07 1.98 -2.28
CA PRO A 248 8.85 0.83 -2.73
C PRO A 248 9.58 1.05 -4.06
N TYR A 249 9.11 1.96 -4.93
CA TYR A 249 9.45 2.00 -6.35
C TYR A 249 10.04 3.32 -6.83
N VAL A 250 9.74 4.44 -6.17
CA VAL A 250 10.19 5.78 -6.57
C VAL A 250 10.95 6.47 -5.46
N ASP A 251 11.73 7.50 -5.81
CA ASP A 251 12.32 8.39 -4.82
C ASP A 251 11.26 9.33 -4.26
N VAL A 252 11.27 9.46 -2.94
CA VAL A 252 10.43 10.40 -2.21
C VAL A 252 11.36 11.23 -1.33
N THR A 253 11.45 12.53 -1.57
CA THR A 253 12.30 13.42 -0.81
C THR A 253 11.50 14.48 -0.07
N MET A 254 11.87 14.75 1.18
CA MET A 254 11.27 15.82 1.97
C MET A 254 11.61 17.20 1.40
N ARG A 255 12.83 17.34 0.87
CA ARG A 255 13.29 18.51 0.10
C ARG A 255 14.15 18.05 -1.05
N PRO A 256 13.99 18.61 -2.27
CA PRO A 256 14.96 18.40 -3.33
C PRO A 256 16.32 18.97 -2.92
N GLU A 257 17.40 18.30 -3.31
CA GLU A 257 18.75 18.85 -3.11
C GLU A 257 18.87 20.20 -3.81
N ARG A 258 19.16 21.24 -3.03
CA ARG A 258 19.34 22.59 -3.56
C ARG A 258 20.79 22.77 -3.96
N PRO A 259 21.10 23.19 -5.21
CA PRO A 259 22.45 23.55 -5.56
C PRO A 259 22.95 24.71 -4.66
N PRO A 260 24.24 24.72 -4.28
CA PRO A 260 24.80 25.64 -3.27
C PRO A 260 24.71 27.14 -3.56
N SER A 261 24.18 27.55 -4.71
CA SER A 261 24.23 28.91 -5.24
C SER A 261 22.94 29.74 -5.13
N ALA A 262 21.85 29.20 -4.60
CA ALA A 262 20.60 29.96 -4.49
C ALA A 262 20.47 30.62 -3.09
N GLY A 263 20.58 31.94 -3.01
CA GLY A 263 20.31 32.73 -1.80
C GLY A 263 18.88 32.58 -1.29
N PRO A 264 18.52 33.11 -0.10
CA PRO A 264 17.17 32.99 0.44
C PRO A 264 16.15 33.61 -0.51
N ALA A 265 15.13 32.81 -0.88
CA ALA A 265 14.03 33.29 -1.71
C ALA A 265 13.21 34.31 -0.90
N THR A 266 13.14 35.53 -1.39
CA THR A 266 12.16 36.51 -0.92
C THR A 266 10.81 36.17 -1.52
N ALA A 267 9.86 35.73 -0.69
CA ALA A 267 8.49 35.48 -1.09
C ALA A 267 7.81 36.79 -1.50
N GLY A 268 7.73 37.04 -2.81
CA GLY A 268 6.81 38.02 -3.39
C GLY A 268 5.50 37.34 -3.78
N PRO A 269 4.40 38.09 -3.99
CA PRO A 269 3.12 37.51 -4.42
C PRO A 269 3.33 36.78 -5.76
N ALA A 270 3.09 35.47 -5.74
CA ALA A 270 3.36 34.56 -6.85
C ALA A 270 2.36 34.77 -8.00
N THR A 271 2.87 35.10 -9.17
CA THR A 271 2.13 34.92 -10.42
C THR A 271 2.12 33.43 -10.75
N ALA A 272 0.93 32.89 -11.04
CA ALA A 272 0.71 31.49 -11.36
C ALA A 272 1.48 31.08 -12.64
N GLY A 273 2.65 30.45 -12.45
CA GLY A 273 3.43 29.80 -13.49
C GLY A 273 3.68 28.34 -13.10
N PRO A 274 3.99 27.44 -14.06
CA PRO A 274 4.32 26.05 -13.73
C PRO A 274 5.52 25.98 -12.78
N ALA A 275 5.54 24.95 -11.93
CA ALA A 275 6.65 24.71 -10.98
C ALA A 275 7.98 24.53 -11.75
N THR A 276 9.01 25.28 -11.38
CA THR A 276 10.35 25.17 -12.00
C THR A 276 11.20 24.12 -11.28
N PRO A 277 12.22 23.52 -11.92
CA PRO A 277 13.06 22.50 -11.29
C PRO A 277 13.66 22.85 -9.90
N ASP A 278 13.84 24.12 -9.60
CA ASP A 278 14.44 24.62 -8.37
C ASP A 278 13.48 25.49 -7.54
N ASP A 279 12.15 25.24 -7.63
CA ASP A 279 11.17 26.02 -6.88
C ASP A 279 11.37 25.78 -5.37
N PRO A 280 11.62 26.84 -4.57
CA PRO A 280 11.87 26.70 -3.13
C PRO A 280 10.66 26.18 -2.35
N LEU A 281 9.49 26.18 -2.96
CA LEU A 281 8.24 25.65 -2.40
C LEU A 281 8.04 24.15 -2.70
N ASP A 282 8.95 23.50 -3.45
CA ASP A 282 8.94 22.06 -3.65
C ASP A 282 9.54 21.34 -2.44
N TYR A 283 8.77 21.25 -1.37
CA TYR A 283 9.09 20.44 -0.20
C TYR A 283 7.83 19.74 0.31
N LYS A 284 8.00 18.83 1.25
CA LYS A 284 6.90 18.11 1.90
C LYS A 284 6.91 18.42 3.39
N ASP A 285 5.73 18.67 3.96
CA ASP A 285 5.61 18.89 5.41
C ASP A 285 5.51 17.57 6.16
N ALA A 286 4.89 16.55 5.56
CA ALA A 286 4.83 15.19 6.10
C ALA A 286 4.74 14.14 4.99
N VAL A 287 5.33 12.96 5.26
CA VAL A 287 5.27 11.78 4.40
C VAL A 287 4.90 10.57 5.24
N PHE A 288 3.94 9.77 4.74
CA PHE A 288 3.46 8.55 5.37
C PHE A 288 3.91 7.34 4.56
N VAL A 289 4.48 6.33 5.23
CA VAL A 289 5.08 5.19 4.54
C VAL A 289 4.68 3.87 5.18
N SER A 290 4.52 2.86 4.34
CA SER A 290 4.26 1.46 4.72
C SER A 290 5.44 0.57 4.31
N PRO A 291 6.50 0.45 5.12
CA PRO A 291 7.69 -0.31 4.72
C PRO A 291 7.42 -1.81 4.51
N HIS A 292 6.33 -2.35 5.07
CA HIS A 292 5.91 -3.74 4.81
C HIS A 292 5.60 -4.02 3.34
N LYS A 293 5.43 -2.99 2.50
CA LYS A 293 5.24 -3.13 1.04
C LYS A 293 6.57 -3.25 0.27
N LEU A 294 7.69 -2.88 0.87
CA LEU A 294 9.00 -3.17 0.28
C LEU A 294 9.28 -4.68 0.38
N VAL A 295 10.05 -5.21 -0.56
CA VAL A 295 10.53 -6.59 -0.45
C VAL A 295 11.45 -6.74 0.77
N GLY A 296 11.28 -7.80 1.54
CA GLY A 296 11.92 -7.99 2.85
C GLY A 296 11.20 -7.27 4.00
N GLY A 297 10.13 -6.51 3.73
CA GLY A 297 9.45 -5.63 4.67
C GLY A 297 8.34 -6.20 5.56
N PRO A 298 7.79 -7.40 5.38
CA PRO A 298 6.79 -7.93 6.32
C PRO A 298 7.24 -7.84 7.78
N GLY A 299 6.35 -7.36 8.66
CA GLY A 299 6.66 -7.17 10.08
C GLY A 299 7.36 -5.85 10.42
N THR A 300 7.33 -4.84 9.54
CA THR A 300 7.82 -3.49 9.84
C THR A 300 6.70 -2.58 10.34
N PRO A 301 7.01 -1.62 11.24
CA PRO A 301 6.09 -0.55 11.59
C PRO A 301 5.88 0.42 10.43
N GLY A 302 4.85 1.26 10.51
CA GLY A 302 4.69 2.42 9.65
C GLY A 302 5.72 3.51 9.95
N LEU A 303 5.88 4.44 9.01
CA LEU A 303 6.77 5.59 9.19
C LEU A 303 6.00 6.90 8.99
N LEU A 304 6.25 7.85 9.88
CA LEU A 304 5.92 9.25 9.74
C LEU A 304 7.23 10.04 9.67
N ILE A 305 7.49 10.66 8.52
CA ILE A 305 8.57 11.63 8.36
C ILE A 305 7.91 13.00 8.25
N ALA A 306 8.16 13.90 9.20
CA ALA A 306 7.43 15.16 9.25
C ALA A 306 8.31 16.29 9.79
N ARG A 307 8.01 17.55 9.41
CA ARG A 307 8.69 18.72 9.96
C ARG A 307 8.43 18.83 11.45
N LYS A 308 9.47 19.04 12.24
CA LYS A 308 9.38 19.20 13.70
C LYS A 308 8.47 20.35 14.11
N ALA A 309 8.33 21.37 13.27
CA ALA A 309 7.43 22.50 13.50
C ALA A 309 5.94 22.11 13.63
N LEU A 310 5.52 20.92 13.14
CA LEU A 310 4.17 20.42 13.30
C LEU A 310 3.88 19.89 14.71
N PHE A 311 4.92 19.60 15.51
CA PHE A 311 4.81 19.00 16.84
C PHE A 311 4.76 20.05 17.94
N SER A 312 3.87 21.03 17.82
CA SER A 312 3.68 22.09 18.81
C SER A 312 3.04 21.61 20.11
N ASN A 313 2.34 20.48 20.09
CA ASN A 313 1.75 19.89 21.29
C ASN A 313 2.85 19.29 22.18
N VAL A 314 2.94 19.75 23.40
CA VAL A 314 3.93 19.26 24.38
C VAL A 314 3.55 17.87 24.95
N VAL A 315 2.27 17.52 24.91
CA VAL A 315 1.78 16.20 25.33
C VAL A 315 1.89 15.23 24.14
N PRO A 316 2.65 14.14 24.27
CA PRO A 316 2.77 13.17 23.18
C PRO A 316 1.44 12.48 22.88
N THR A 317 1.31 11.96 21.67
CA THR A 317 0.11 11.22 21.25
C THR A 317 -0.15 9.94 22.07
N VAL A 318 0.94 9.36 22.63
CA VAL A 318 0.90 8.20 23.53
C VAL A 318 1.76 8.52 24.75
N PRO A 319 1.19 9.13 25.82
CA PRO A 319 1.90 9.35 27.06
C PRO A 319 2.29 8.02 27.70
N GLY A 320 3.56 7.87 28.15
CA GLY A 320 4.02 6.61 28.75
C GLY A 320 5.50 6.61 29.09
N GLY A 321 6.00 5.44 29.44
CA GLY A 321 7.43 5.24 29.72
C GLY A 321 8.28 5.62 28.50
N GLY A 322 9.42 6.24 28.73
CA GLY A 322 10.33 6.73 27.69
C GLY A 322 10.03 8.12 27.18
N THR A 323 8.85 8.69 27.43
CA THR A 323 8.43 10.01 26.90
C THR A 323 8.72 11.17 27.85
N VAL A 324 9.12 10.90 29.08
CA VAL A 324 9.26 11.85 30.18
C VAL A 324 10.70 11.97 30.66
N SER A 325 11.10 13.19 31.02
CA SER A 325 12.37 13.45 31.69
C SER A 325 12.26 13.29 33.20
N TYR A 326 11.07 13.50 33.76
CA TYR A 326 10.80 13.41 35.18
C TYR A 326 9.31 13.12 35.48
N VAL A 327 9.05 12.29 36.49
CA VAL A 327 7.70 12.03 37.01
C VAL A 327 7.77 11.87 38.54
N ASN A 328 6.85 12.50 39.25
CA ASN A 328 6.58 12.24 40.67
C ASN A 328 5.07 12.01 40.90
N ALA A 329 4.63 12.02 42.15
CA ALA A 329 3.23 11.76 42.46
C ALA A 329 2.24 12.84 41.97
N THR A 330 2.70 14.03 41.67
CA THR A 330 1.86 15.21 41.34
C THR A 330 2.23 15.87 40.02
N GLU A 331 3.44 15.65 39.51
CA GLU A 331 3.98 16.36 38.37
C GLU A 331 4.73 15.42 37.41
N HIS A 332 4.76 15.78 36.15
CA HIS A 332 5.60 15.14 35.15
C HIS A 332 6.04 16.16 34.08
N HIS A 333 7.21 15.89 33.48
CA HIS A 333 7.77 16.70 32.40
C HIS A 333 8.11 15.79 31.23
N TYR A 334 7.60 16.14 30.04
CA TYR A 334 7.93 15.42 28.80
C TYR A 334 9.31 15.82 28.27
N LEU A 335 9.89 14.95 27.45
CA LEU A 335 11.12 15.21 26.74
C LEU A 335 10.92 16.30 25.67
N ASP A 336 11.95 17.13 25.45
CA ASP A 336 11.95 18.18 24.41
C ASP A 336 12.15 17.57 23.02
N ASP A 337 12.96 16.51 22.91
CA ASP A 337 13.20 15.83 21.64
C ASP A 337 11.93 15.15 21.14
N VAL A 338 11.49 15.53 19.93
CA VAL A 338 10.24 15.07 19.32
C VAL A 338 10.26 13.56 19.08
N GLU A 339 11.39 13.01 18.59
CA GLU A 339 11.48 11.60 18.26
C GLU A 339 11.39 10.71 19.51
N GLN A 340 12.01 11.15 20.60
CA GLN A 340 11.94 10.43 21.88
C GLN A 340 10.58 10.64 22.56
N ARG A 341 10.06 11.87 22.57
CA ARG A 341 8.77 12.20 23.18
C ARG A 341 7.62 11.42 22.54
N GLU A 342 7.63 11.24 21.22
CA GLU A 342 6.59 10.54 20.49
C GLU A 342 6.77 9.01 20.42
N ASP A 343 7.78 8.48 21.08
CA ASP A 343 8.15 7.05 21.10
C ASP A 343 7.78 6.39 22.44
N GLY A 344 6.51 6.51 22.83
CA GLY A 344 6.01 6.03 24.12
C GLY A 344 5.88 4.51 24.22
N GLY A 345 6.41 3.94 25.30
CA GLY A 345 6.41 2.50 25.55
C GLY A 345 7.57 1.76 24.87
N THR A 346 7.57 0.43 24.94
CA THR A 346 8.56 -0.37 24.19
C THR A 346 8.13 -0.43 22.71
N PRO A 347 8.91 0.15 21.80
CA PRO A 347 8.55 0.18 20.37
C PRO A 347 8.73 -1.19 19.70
N ASP A 348 8.27 -1.32 18.46
CA ASP A 348 8.63 -2.45 17.61
C ASP A 348 10.10 -2.33 17.18
N ILE A 349 11.00 -2.86 18.02
CA ILE A 349 12.44 -2.73 17.86
C ILE A 349 12.93 -3.49 16.63
N VAL A 350 12.57 -4.78 16.52
CA VAL A 350 13.02 -5.65 15.42
C VAL A 350 12.43 -5.18 14.09
N GLY A 351 11.16 -4.83 14.07
CA GLY A 351 10.52 -4.28 12.88
C GLY A 351 11.13 -2.95 12.44
N SER A 352 11.54 -2.09 13.38
CA SER A 352 12.25 -0.83 13.06
C SER A 352 13.61 -1.09 12.41
N ILE A 353 14.38 -2.06 12.93
CA ILE A 353 15.67 -2.48 12.36
C ILE A 353 15.46 -3.06 10.96
N ARG A 354 14.44 -3.91 10.78
CA ARG A 354 14.04 -4.45 9.47
C ARG A 354 13.71 -3.34 8.49
N ALA A 355 12.97 -2.31 8.91
CA ALA A 355 12.68 -1.16 8.06
C ALA A 355 13.97 -0.48 7.55
N GLY A 356 14.96 -0.28 8.41
CA GLY A 356 16.27 0.22 7.99
C GLY A 356 16.95 -0.67 6.96
N LEU A 357 16.93 -2.00 7.16
CA LEU A 357 17.53 -2.95 6.22
C LEU A 357 16.89 -2.91 4.82
N VAL A 358 15.55 -2.84 4.73
CA VAL A 358 14.87 -2.83 3.42
C VAL A 358 15.06 -1.50 2.68
N PHE A 359 15.19 -0.37 3.39
CA PHE A 359 15.58 0.90 2.76
C PHE A 359 17.03 0.86 2.27
N ARG A 360 17.95 0.25 3.02
CA ARG A 360 19.33 0.00 2.55
C ARG A 360 19.35 -0.85 1.28
N LEU A 361 18.53 -1.90 1.21
CA LEU A 361 18.40 -2.73 0.01
C LEU A 361 17.90 -1.89 -1.18
N LYS A 362 16.83 -1.10 -0.98
CA LYS A 362 16.29 -0.22 -2.04
C LYS A 362 17.37 0.74 -2.55
N GLN A 363 18.13 1.39 -1.66
CA GLN A 363 19.23 2.28 -2.02
C GLN A 363 20.33 1.55 -2.80
N ALA A 364 20.68 0.31 -2.40
CA ALA A 364 21.72 -0.48 -3.07
C ALA A 364 21.29 -0.89 -4.50
N VAL A 365 20.06 -1.28 -4.70
CA VAL A 365 19.50 -1.57 -6.04
C VAL A 365 19.44 -0.31 -6.89
N GLY A 366 19.03 0.81 -6.27
CA GLY A 366 18.87 2.10 -6.92
C GLY A 366 17.53 2.26 -7.65
N VAL A 367 16.84 3.37 -7.36
CA VAL A 367 15.52 3.67 -7.94
C VAL A 367 15.50 3.69 -9.47
N PRO A 368 16.50 4.23 -10.18
CA PRO A 368 16.52 4.15 -11.65
C PRO A 368 16.46 2.71 -12.17
N THR A 369 17.13 1.76 -11.50
CA THR A 369 17.09 0.34 -11.85
C THR A 369 15.70 -0.24 -11.60
N ILE A 370 15.12 0.03 -10.43
CA ILE A 370 13.77 -0.40 -10.07
C ILE A 370 12.76 0.08 -11.11
N GLN A 371 12.76 1.38 -11.41
CA GLN A 371 11.84 1.98 -12.37
C GLN A 371 11.99 1.41 -13.78
N ALA A 372 13.23 1.23 -14.25
CA ALA A 372 13.47 0.65 -15.58
C ALA A 372 12.90 -0.77 -15.73
N HIS A 373 13.04 -1.60 -14.68
CA HIS A 373 12.48 -2.95 -14.68
C HIS A 373 10.96 -2.94 -14.63
N GLU A 374 10.37 -2.13 -13.77
CA GLU A 374 8.91 -2.03 -13.63
C GLU A 374 8.24 -1.45 -14.89
N GLU A 375 8.82 -0.39 -15.47
CA GLU A 375 8.31 0.20 -16.70
C GLU A 375 8.35 -0.79 -17.86
N ARG A 376 9.44 -1.57 -17.99
CA ARG A 376 9.53 -2.64 -18.98
C ARG A 376 8.45 -3.69 -18.76
N ALA A 377 8.27 -4.15 -17.53
CA ALA A 377 7.31 -5.20 -17.19
C ALA A 377 5.86 -4.75 -17.46
N ILE A 378 5.46 -3.56 -16.99
CA ILE A 378 4.09 -3.07 -17.17
C ILE A 378 3.77 -2.77 -18.64
N ARG A 379 4.72 -2.19 -19.40
CA ARG A 379 4.54 -1.97 -20.84
C ARG A 379 4.35 -3.28 -21.60
N ARG A 380 5.14 -4.32 -21.24
CA ARG A 380 5.03 -5.66 -21.85
C ARG A 380 3.66 -6.28 -21.58
N ALA A 381 3.18 -6.20 -20.34
CA ALA A 381 1.88 -6.72 -19.96
C ALA A 381 0.73 -5.98 -20.66
N ILE A 382 0.72 -4.64 -20.65
CA ILE A 382 -0.33 -3.84 -21.30
C ILE A 382 -0.33 -4.10 -22.81
N ALA A 383 0.84 -4.22 -23.45
CA ALA A 383 0.93 -4.52 -24.88
C ALA A 383 0.34 -5.89 -25.22
N ALA A 384 0.55 -6.90 -24.37
CA ALA A 384 -0.03 -8.23 -24.55
C ALA A 384 -1.57 -8.25 -24.42
N TRP A 385 -2.15 -7.27 -23.77
CA TRP A 385 -3.60 -7.16 -23.54
C TRP A 385 -4.32 -6.21 -24.51
N THR A 386 -3.60 -5.44 -25.31
CA THR A 386 -4.18 -4.39 -26.19
C THR A 386 -5.22 -4.97 -27.15
N ASP A 387 -5.00 -6.19 -27.64
CA ASP A 387 -5.88 -6.85 -28.61
C ASP A 387 -6.89 -7.82 -27.94
N GLU A 388 -7.01 -7.81 -26.59
CA GLU A 388 -7.97 -8.66 -25.89
C GLU A 388 -9.27 -7.88 -25.63
N PRO A 389 -10.34 -8.10 -26.40
CA PRO A 389 -11.56 -7.27 -26.33
C PRO A 389 -12.33 -7.45 -25.01
N ASN A 390 -12.08 -8.57 -24.30
CA ASN A 390 -12.76 -8.86 -23.04
C ASN A 390 -12.01 -8.31 -21.83
N LEU A 391 -10.83 -7.74 -21.99
CA LEU A 391 -10.04 -7.21 -20.91
C LEU A 391 -10.02 -5.68 -20.95
N GLU A 392 -10.47 -5.05 -19.88
CA GLU A 392 -10.45 -3.60 -19.73
C GLU A 392 -9.52 -3.21 -18.57
N VAL A 393 -8.43 -2.51 -18.90
CA VAL A 393 -7.52 -1.93 -17.92
C VAL A 393 -8.12 -0.63 -17.38
N LEU A 394 -8.22 -0.53 -16.05
CA LEU A 394 -8.79 0.65 -15.40
C LEU A 394 -7.80 1.82 -15.34
N GLY A 395 -8.34 3.04 -15.53
CA GLY A 395 -7.58 4.27 -15.57
C GLY A 395 -6.84 4.48 -16.90
N ASN A 396 -6.04 5.54 -16.99
CA ASN A 396 -5.29 5.87 -18.20
C ASN A 396 -4.06 4.95 -18.38
N PRO A 397 -4.04 4.02 -19.35
CA PRO A 397 -2.91 3.10 -19.53
C PRO A 397 -1.64 3.79 -20.07
N ARG A 398 -1.74 5.04 -20.55
CA ARG A 398 -0.61 5.82 -21.08
C ARG A 398 0.00 6.77 -20.07
N ALA A 399 -0.66 6.99 -18.93
CA ALA A 399 -0.12 7.85 -17.88
C ALA A 399 1.17 7.27 -17.28
N ALA A 400 2.03 8.14 -16.78
CA ALA A 400 3.18 7.73 -15.97
C ALA A 400 2.68 6.98 -14.73
N ARG A 401 3.15 5.73 -14.54
CA ARG A 401 2.59 4.83 -13.54
C ARG A 401 3.59 3.85 -12.98
N LEU A 402 3.28 3.35 -11.80
CA LEU A 402 3.92 2.16 -11.24
C LEU A 402 3.45 0.91 -11.98
N SER A 403 4.11 -0.21 -11.77
CA SER A 403 3.73 -1.52 -12.34
C SER A 403 2.51 -2.16 -11.64
N ILE A 404 1.63 -1.34 -11.12
CA ILE A 404 0.34 -1.73 -10.53
C ILE A 404 -0.74 -1.61 -11.61
N VAL A 405 -1.51 -2.66 -11.83
CA VAL A 405 -2.61 -2.64 -12.79
C VAL A 405 -3.86 -3.28 -12.24
N SER A 406 -4.97 -2.58 -12.41
CA SER A 406 -6.32 -3.08 -12.12
C SER A 406 -7.08 -3.25 -13.43
N PHE A 407 -7.86 -4.32 -13.51
CA PHE A 407 -8.64 -4.63 -14.70
C PHE A 407 -9.95 -5.33 -14.36
N VAL A 408 -10.89 -5.29 -15.29
CA VAL A 408 -12.13 -6.04 -15.28
C VAL A 408 -12.22 -6.91 -16.53
N VAL A 409 -12.92 -8.04 -16.43
CA VAL A 409 -13.13 -8.99 -17.53
C VAL A 409 -14.57 -8.94 -17.98
N ARG A 410 -14.80 -8.62 -19.26
CA ARG A 410 -16.14 -8.52 -19.87
C ARG A 410 -16.63 -9.90 -20.34
N HIS A 411 -17.92 -10.14 -20.16
CA HIS A 411 -18.61 -11.29 -20.74
C HIS A 411 -20.11 -11.02 -20.90
N GLY A 412 -20.67 -11.24 -22.09
CA GLY A 412 -22.11 -11.15 -22.32
C GLY A 412 -22.77 -9.82 -21.94
N GLY A 413 -22.08 -8.69 -22.08
CA GLY A 413 -22.57 -7.36 -21.69
C GLY A 413 -22.45 -7.05 -20.18
N ARG A 414 -21.89 -7.97 -19.40
CA ARG A 414 -21.56 -7.84 -17.97
C ARG A 414 -20.06 -8.02 -17.75
N TYR A 415 -19.62 -7.98 -16.49
CA TYR A 415 -18.27 -8.35 -16.10
C TYR A 415 -18.27 -9.69 -15.36
N LEU A 416 -17.22 -10.51 -15.52
CA LEU A 416 -16.99 -11.61 -14.60
C LEU A 416 -16.70 -11.05 -13.20
N HIS A 417 -17.25 -11.71 -12.17
CA HIS A 417 -17.02 -11.29 -10.79
C HIS A 417 -15.52 -11.32 -10.47
N HIS A 418 -15.01 -10.25 -9.86
CA HIS A 418 -13.57 -10.13 -9.57
C HIS A 418 -13.02 -11.31 -8.75
N ASP A 419 -13.78 -11.82 -7.76
CA ASP A 419 -13.33 -12.97 -6.96
C ASP A 419 -13.39 -14.29 -7.73
N LEU A 420 -14.27 -14.43 -8.75
CA LEU A 420 -14.20 -15.55 -9.68
C LEU A 420 -12.90 -15.48 -10.50
N VAL A 421 -12.56 -14.32 -11.03
CA VAL A 421 -11.32 -14.14 -11.81
C VAL A 421 -10.11 -14.44 -10.94
N VAL A 422 -10.09 -14.01 -9.68
CA VAL A 422 -9.01 -14.32 -8.72
C VAL A 422 -8.97 -15.83 -8.44
N ALA A 423 -10.11 -16.48 -8.25
CA ALA A 423 -10.17 -17.93 -8.04
C ALA A 423 -9.63 -18.70 -9.26
N LEU A 424 -9.99 -18.29 -10.49
CA LEU A 424 -9.45 -18.87 -11.71
C LEU A 424 -7.94 -18.68 -11.86
N LEU A 425 -7.42 -17.47 -11.53
CA LEU A 425 -5.98 -17.20 -11.54
C LEU A 425 -5.24 -18.05 -10.50
N ASN A 426 -5.80 -18.22 -9.30
CA ASN A 426 -5.24 -19.10 -8.27
C ASN A 426 -5.28 -20.59 -8.70
N ASP A 427 -6.45 -21.07 -9.11
CA ASP A 427 -6.70 -22.50 -9.26
C ASP A 427 -6.02 -23.07 -10.51
N LEU A 428 -6.01 -22.32 -11.62
CA LEU A 428 -5.39 -22.74 -12.88
C LEU A 428 -3.88 -22.48 -12.91
N PHE A 429 -3.42 -21.36 -12.32
CA PHE A 429 -2.06 -20.85 -12.53
C PHE A 429 -1.24 -20.66 -11.25
N GLY A 430 -1.84 -20.75 -10.07
CA GLY A 430 -1.15 -20.46 -8.80
C GLY A 430 -0.91 -18.96 -8.55
N ILE A 431 -1.52 -18.09 -9.36
CA ILE A 431 -1.31 -16.64 -9.28
C ILE A 431 -2.08 -16.08 -8.09
N GLN A 432 -1.35 -15.43 -7.18
CA GLN A 432 -1.90 -14.77 -6.01
C GLN A 432 -2.18 -13.30 -6.34
N ALA A 433 -3.40 -13.02 -6.78
CA ALA A 433 -3.91 -11.69 -7.11
C ALA A 433 -4.89 -11.20 -6.05
N ARG A 434 -5.32 -9.96 -6.14
CA ARG A 434 -6.34 -9.38 -5.25
C ARG A 434 -7.59 -9.01 -6.03
N GLY A 435 -8.77 -9.44 -5.52
CA GLY A 435 -10.09 -8.99 -5.96
C GLY A 435 -10.67 -7.90 -5.04
N GLY A 436 -11.68 -7.16 -5.53
CA GLY A 436 -12.45 -6.18 -4.77
C GLY A 436 -12.08 -4.73 -5.01
N CYS A 437 -12.51 -3.83 -4.12
CA CYS A 437 -12.35 -2.38 -4.29
C CYS A 437 -10.97 -1.83 -3.85
N SER A 438 -10.05 -2.65 -3.41
CA SER A 438 -8.68 -2.29 -2.99
C SER A 438 -8.60 -1.12 -2.00
N CYS A 439 -9.61 -0.95 -1.14
CA CYS A 439 -9.74 0.16 -0.18
C CYS A 439 -9.69 1.56 -0.83
N ALA A 440 -10.30 1.71 -2.01
CA ALA A 440 -10.43 2.97 -2.75
C ALA A 440 -11.85 3.07 -3.34
N GLY A 441 -12.87 3.01 -2.46
CA GLY A 441 -14.28 2.95 -2.84
C GLY A 441 -14.73 4.09 -3.74
N PRO A 442 -14.56 5.38 -3.35
CA PRO A 442 -14.97 6.51 -4.18
C PRO A 442 -14.30 6.55 -5.56
N TYR A 443 -13.01 6.19 -5.62
CA TYR A 443 -12.31 6.08 -6.90
C TYR A 443 -12.86 4.94 -7.75
N GLY A 444 -13.12 3.79 -7.13
CA GLY A 444 -13.70 2.63 -7.79
C GLY A 444 -15.08 2.92 -8.41
N HIS A 445 -15.92 3.69 -7.71
CA HIS A 445 -17.21 4.11 -8.25
C HIS A 445 -17.04 4.95 -9.53
N ARG A 446 -16.08 5.88 -9.55
CA ARG A 446 -15.80 6.64 -10.78
C ARG A 446 -15.27 5.77 -11.91
N LEU A 447 -14.30 4.90 -11.61
CA LEU A 447 -13.72 4.00 -12.63
C LEU A 447 -14.75 3.03 -13.23
N LEU A 448 -15.76 2.61 -12.45
CA LEU A 448 -16.82 1.69 -12.87
C LEU A 448 -18.10 2.39 -13.31
N GLY A 449 -18.13 3.73 -13.35
CA GLY A 449 -19.30 4.52 -13.74
C GLY A 449 -20.51 4.35 -12.81
N ILE A 450 -20.24 4.19 -11.50
CA ILE A 450 -21.28 4.04 -10.47
C ILE A 450 -21.61 5.42 -9.91
N ASP A 451 -22.83 5.88 -10.15
CA ASP A 451 -23.35 7.12 -9.60
C ASP A 451 -23.77 6.95 -8.12
N GLU A 452 -24.14 8.07 -7.50
CA GLU A 452 -24.51 8.12 -6.07
C GLU A 452 -25.77 7.30 -5.77
N GLU A 453 -26.78 7.32 -6.65
CA GLU A 453 -28.02 6.57 -6.45
C GLU A 453 -27.73 5.05 -6.46
N ARG A 454 -26.95 4.59 -7.42
CA ARG A 454 -26.52 3.20 -7.53
C ARG A 454 -25.59 2.79 -6.39
N SER A 455 -24.73 3.69 -5.93
CA SER A 455 -23.89 3.49 -4.74
C SER A 455 -24.72 3.20 -3.50
N HIS A 456 -25.74 4.03 -3.21
CA HIS A 456 -26.66 3.80 -2.10
C HIS A 456 -27.50 2.53 -2.27
N ALA A 457 -27.83 2.14 -3.51
CA ALA A 457 -28.52 0.89 -3.75
C ALA A 457 -27.62 -0.33 -3.41
N TYR A 458 -26.32 -0.30 -3.76
CA TYR A 458 -25.36 -1.31 -3.33
C TYR A 458 -25.19 -1.35 -1.82
N GLU A 459 -25.08 -0.20 -1.15
CA GLU A 459 -25.01 -0.13 0.31
C GLU A 459 -26.18 -0.86 0.97
N ARG A 460 -27.43 -0.57 0.55
CA ARG A 460 -28.62 -1.26 1.07
C ARG A 460 -28.62 -2.76 0.82
N ALA A 461 -28.14 -3.22 -0.35
CA ALA A 461 -28.06 -4.63 -0.67
C ALA A 461 -26.98 -5.36 0.17
N ILE A 462 -25.86 -4.70 0.43
CA ILE A 462 -24.76 -5.20 1.28
C ILE A 462 -25.25 -5.32 2.74
N ASP A 463 -25.91 -4.29 3.28
CA ASP A 463 -26.48 -4.28 4.62
C ASP A 463 -27.62 -5.30 4.74
N GLY A 464 -28.33 -5.56 3.65
CA GLY A 464 -29.34 -6.59 3.50
C GLY A 464 -28.81 -8.03 3.43
N GLY A 465 -27.49 -8.24 3.57
CA GLY A 465 -26.87 -9.56 3.63
C GLY A 465 -26.33 -10.08 2.29
N CYS A 466 -26.14 -9.20 1.29
CA CYS A 466 -25.58 -9.55 -0.01
C CYS A 466 -24.24 -8.83 -0.30
N PRO A 467 -23.21 -8.91 0.57
CA PRO A 467 -21.91 -8.26 0.33
C PRO A 467 -21.20 -8.77 -0.93
N GLY A 468 -21.56 -9.92 -1.46
CA GLY A 468 -21.07 -10.42 -2.73
C GLY A 468 -21.46 -9.59 -3.96
N LEU A 469 -22.38 -8.63 -3.83
CA LEU A 469 -22.71 -7.69 -4.90
C LEU A 469 -21.77 -6.48 -4.98
N LYS A 470 -20.88 -6.33 -4.00
CA LYS A 470 -19.95 -5.20 -3.95
C LYS A 470 -19.12 -5.11 -5.24
N PRO A 471 -19.20 -3.99 -5.98
CA PRO A 471 -18.39 -3.81 -7.17
C PRO A 471 -16.88 -3.81 -6.87
N GLY A 472 -16.10 -4.30 -7.83
CA GLY A 472 -14.66 -4.37 -7.68
C GLY A 472 -13.98 -4.79 -8.99
N TRP A 473 -12.68 -4.95 -8.90
CA TRP A 473 -11.78 -5.32 -10.00
C TRP A 473 -10.74 -6.32 -9.53
N VAL A 474 -9.96 -6.84 -10.45
CA VAL A 474 -8.76 -7.61 -10.13
C VAL A 474 -7.55 -6.70 -10.24
N ARG A 475 -6.64 -6.79 -9.27
CA ARG A 475 -5.38 -6.05 -9.26
C ARG A 475 -4.20 -7.02 -9.19
N ILE A 476 -3.22 -6.79 -10.05
CA ILE A 476 -1.92 -7.45 -10.03
C ILE A 476 -0.79 -6.41 -10.07
N ASN A 477 0.41 -6.85 -9.72
CA ASN A 477 1.60 -6.01 -9.71
C ASN A 477 2.79 -6.79 -10.29
N PHE A 478 3.58 -6.11 -11.13
CA PHE A 478 4.80 -6.65 -11.73
C PHE A 478 6.02 -6.05 -11.05
N THR A 479 6.44 -6.62 -9.92
CA THR A 479 7.56 -6.06 -9.17
C THR A 479 8.90 -6.17 -9.92
N TRP A 480 9.80 -5.25 -9.65
CA TRP A 480 11.05 -5.01 -10.37
C TRP A 480 12.03 -6.19 -10.44
N PHE A 481 11.93 -7.17 -9.58
CA PHE A 481 12.80 -8.34 -9.58
C PHE A 481 12.22 -9.57 -10.28
N LEU A 482 10.98 -9.51 -10.83
CA LEU A 482 10.44 -10.60 -11.65
C LEU A 482 11.27 -10.81 -12.92
N THR A 483 11.35 -12.05 -13.37
CA THR A 483 11.92 -12.38 -14.66
C THR A 483 10.93 -12.11 -15.79
N ASP A 484 11.43 -11.89 -17.00
CA ASP A 484 10.58 -11.71 -18.17
C ASP A 484 9.64 -12.91 -18.41
N ALA A 485 10.11 -14.13 -18.10
CA ALA A 485 9.29 -15.34 -18.19
C ALA A 485 8.07 -15.31 -17.23
N VAL A 486 8.26 -14.82 -15.99
CA VAL A 486 7.15 -14.67 -15.03
C VAL A 486 6.21 -13.53 -15.46
N VAL A 487 6.74 -12.44 -16.00
CA VAL A 487 5.91 -11.33 -16.54
C VAL A 487 5.05 -11.84 -17.70
N ASP A 488 5.62 -12.62 -18.63
CA ASP A 488 4.87 -13.19 -19.75
C ASP A 488 3.83 -14.21 -19.27
N PHE A 489 4.18 -15.04 -18.30
CA PHE A 489 3.27 -16.00 -17.70
C PHE A 489 2.05 -15.28 -17.07
N LEU A 490 2.27 -14.23 -16.27
CA LEU A 490 1.21 -13.43 -15.69
C LEU A 490 0.33 -12.79 -16.77
N GLY A 491 0.96 -12.22 -17.80
CA GLY A 491 0.25 -11.58 -18.91
C GLY A 491 -0.64 -12.56 -19.68
N GLU A 492 -0.11 -13.74 -20.03
CA GLU A 492 -0.84 -14.77 -20.76
C GLU A 492 -1.94 -15.42 -19.92
N ALA A 493 -1.70 -15.68 -18.64
CA ALA A 493 -2.72 -16.23 -17.74
C ALA A 493 -3.94 -15.30 -17.64
N VAL A 494 -3.71 -13.99 -17.46
CA VAL A 494 -4.81 -13.00 -17.46
C VAL A 494 -5.56 -13.00 -18.79
N ARG A 495 -4.84 -13.08 -19.92
CA ARG A 495 -5.44 -13.12 -21.26
C ARG A 495 -6.29 -14.37 -21.47
N LEU A 496 -5.82 -15.54 -21.03
CA LEU A 496 -6.58 -16.81 -21.10
C LEU A 496 -7.86 -16.74 -20.26
N VAL A 497 -7.78 -16.20 -19.04
CA VAL A 497 -8.97 -16.01 -18.19
C VAL A 497 -9.92 -15.00 -18.81
N ALA A 498 -9.45 -13.89 -19.36
CA ALA A 498 -10.30 -12.91 -20.03
C ALA A 498 -11.05 -13.49 -21.22
N ARG A 499 -10.38 -14.35 -22.00
CA ARG A 499 -10.95 -14.94 -23.21
C ARG A 499 -11.87 -16.12 -22.93
N HIS A 500 -11.54 -16.96 -21.97
CA HIS A 500 -12.16 -18.27 -21.78
C HIS A 500 -12.65 -18.54 -20.35
N GLY A 501 -12.33 -17.72 -19.36
CA GLY A 501 -12.63 -17.96 -17.95
C GLY A 501 -14.12 -18.15 -17.65
N TRP A 502 -14.99 -17.48 -18.40
CA TRP A 502 -16.45 -17.64 -18.30
C TRP A 502 -16.92 -19.10 -18.51
N ARG A 503 -16.19 -19.90 -19.28
CA ARG A 503 -16.52 -21.31 -19.56
C ARG A 503 -16.45 -22.20 -18.32
N LEU A 504 -15.69 -21.76 -17.30
CA LEU A 504 -15.57 -22.46 -16.01
C LEU A 504 -16.59 -21.95 -14.98
N LEU A 505 -17.50 -21.04 -15.34
CA LEU A 505 -18.45 -20.44 -14.40
C LEU A 505 -19.25 -21.52 -13.66
N ASP A 506 -19.71 -22.55 -14.36
CA ASP A 506 -20.50 -23.65 -13.82
C ASP A 506 -19.72 -24.62 -12.92
N ASP A 507 -18.39 -24.57 -12.96
CA ASP A 507 -17.51 -25.35 -12.06
C ASP A 507 -17.43 -24.73 -10.67
N TYR A 508 -17.91 -23.50 -10.49
CA TYR A 508 -17.84 -22.78 -9.23
C TYR A 508 -19.23 -22.59 -8.60
N ARG A 509 -19.22 -22.34 -7.31
CA ARG A 509 -20.38 -21.92 -6.51
C ARG A 509 -20.13 -20.51 -6.02
N PHE A 510 -21.16 -19.67 -6.14
CA PHE A 510 -21.15 -18.32 -5.59
C PHE A 510 -21.92 -18.27 -4.29
N ASP A 511 -21.34 -17.65 -3.27
CA ASP A 511 -21.99 -17.36 -2.00
C ASP A 511 -22.27 -15.85 -1.89
N PRO A 512 -23.54 -15.41 -2.00
CA PRO A 512 -23.89 -13.98 -1.93
C PRO A 512 -23.55 -13.31 -0.59
N ALA A 513 -23.59 -14.10 0.50
CA ALA A 513 -23.36 -13.60 1.85
C ALA A 513 -21.89 -13.32 2.15
N THR A 514 -20.97 -13.88 1.37
CA THR A 514 -19.51 -13.68 1.56
C THR A 514 -18.81 -13.15 0.31
N GLY A 515 -19.45 -13.23 -0.86
CA GLY A 515 -18.83 -12.91 -2.15
C GLY A 515 -17.89 -14.00 -2.68
N ARG A 516 -17.76 -15.12 -1.97
CA ARG A 516 -16.80 -16.18 -2.33
C ARG A 516 -17.26 -16.98 -3.54
N TRP A 517 -16.29 -17.29 -4.38
CA TRP A 517 -16.38 -18.26 -5.43
C TRP A 517 -15.55 -19.49 -5.07
N THR A 518 -16.18 -20.64 -4.97
CA THR A 518 -15.53 -21.89 -4.54
C THR A 518 -15.77 -22.95 -5.59
N HIS A 519 -14.72 -23.61 -6.07
CA HIS A 519 -14.83 -24.71 -7.01
C HIS A 519 -15.70 -25.85 -6.43
N ARG A 520 -16.53 -26.50 -7.26
CA ARG A 520 -17.48 -27.54 -6.81
C ARG A 520 -16.80 -28.76 -6.23
N ALA A 521 -15.60 -29.11 -6.68
CA ALA A 521 -14.78 -30.15 -6.07
C ALA A 521 -14.31 -29.82 -4.64
N GLY A 522 -14.61 -28.62 -4.15
CA GLY A 522 -14.20 -28.12 -2.85
C GLY A 522 -12.92 -27.29 -2.91
N GLN A 523 -12.65 -26.59 -1.84
CA GLN A 523 -11.40 -25.84 -1.64
C GLN A 523 -10.54 -26.58 -0.62
N ALA A 524 -9.25 -26.73 -0.92
CA ALA A 524 -8.32 -27.28 0.04
C ALA A 524 -8.30 -26.42 1.32
N ALA A 525 -8.36 -27.06 2.47
CA ALA A 525 -8.19 -26.36 3.73
C ALA A 525 -6.79 -25.75 3.81
N PRO A 526 -6.60 -24.62 4.51
CA PRO A 526 -5.27 -24.10 4.79
C PRO A 526 -4.39 -25.20 5.40
N PRO A 527 -3.16 -25.41 4.89
CA PRO A 527 -2.37 -26.60 5.24
C PRO A 527 -1.83 -26.58 6.69
N MET A 528 -1.83 -25.43 7.36
CA MET A 528 -1.20 -25.23 8.67
C MET A 528 -2.05 -24.34 9.57
N SER A 529 -1.98 -24.64 10.89
CA SER A 529 -2.58 -23.84 11.95
C SER A 529 -1.55 -23.61 13.07
N LEU A 530 -1.67 -22.50 13.80
CA LEU A 530 -0.87 -22.29 15.01
C LEU A 530 -1.16 -23.35 16.09
N TYR A 531 -2.34 -23.98 16.06
CA TYR A 531 -2.68 -25.09 16.96
C TYR A 531 -1.96 -26.40 16.61
N ASP A 532 -1.32 -26.48 15.45
CA ASP A 532 -0.47 -27.63 15.09
C ASP A 532 0.88 -27.62 15.82
N VAL A 533 1.29 -26.47 16.39
CA VAL A 533 2.47 -26.35 17.24
C VAL A 533 2.15 -26.98 18.60
N ARG A 534 2.89 -28.01 18.99
CA ARG A 534 2.70 -28.73 20.26
C ARG A 534 3.96 -28.75 21.08
N PHE A 535 3.79 -28.88 22.39
CA PHE A 535 4.86 -28.95 23.38
C PHE A 535 4.70 -30.28 24.18
N ASP A 536 4.92 -31.39 23.47
CA ASP A 536 4.69 -32.73 24.01
C ASP A 536 6.00 -33.36 24.56
N GLY A 537 5.97 -33.87 25.76
CA GLY A 537 7.12 -34.56 26.38
C GLY A 537 8.35 -33.67 26.59
N GLY A 538 8.19 -32.34 26.58
CA GLY A 538 9.29 -31.37 26.67
C GLY A 538 9.94 -31.04 25.34
N GLU A 539 9.42 -31.57 24.26
CA GLU A 539 9.84 -31.26 22.88
C GLU A 539 8.89 -30.30 22.21
N VAL A 540 9.44 -29.47 21.31
CA VAL A 540 8.67 -28.56 20.43
C VAL A 540 8.42 -29.27 19.12
N ILE A 541 7.14 -29.50 18.80
CA ILE A 541 6.72 -30.19 17.58
C ILE A 541 5.96 -29.19 16.72
N TRP A 542 6.44 -28.90 15.51
CA TRP A 542 5.75 -28.15 14.48
C TRP A 542 5.78 -28.93 13.17
N PRO A 543 4.64 -29.47 12.73
CA PRO A 543 4.61 -30.21 11.47
C PRO A 543 4.83 -29.25 10.29
N HIS A 544 5.82 -29.56 9.47
CA HIS A 544 6.04 -28.89 8.20
C HIS A 544 5.17 -29.55 7.13
N ARG A 545 4.03 -28.96 6.82
CA ARG A 545 3.14 -29.41 5.74
C ARG A 545 3.31 -28.50 4.52
N ARG A 546 4.52 -28.46 3.97
CA ARG A 546 4.80 -27.72 2.76
C ARG A 546 4.57 -28.59 1.54
N LEU A 547 3.80 -28.07 0.59
CA LEU A 547 3.70 -28.63 -0.73
C LEU A 547 4.69 -27.85 -1.60
N GLN A 548 5.69 -28.55 -2.12
CA GLN A 548 6.67 -27.97 -3.06
C GLN A 548 6.51 -28.66 -4.39
N VAL A 549 6.52 -27.88 -5.45
CA VAL A 549 6.54 -28.38 -6.82
C VAL A 549 7.92 -28.05 -7.36
N GLU A 550 8.65 -29.07 -7.84
CA GLU A 550 9.86 -28.86 -8.62
C GLU A 550 9.52 -27.96 -9.80
N ASP A 551 10.46 -27.18 -10.30
CA ASP A 551 10.27 -26.18 -11.35
C ASP A 551 9.39 -26.73 -12.50
N ALA A 552 8.06 -26.73 -12.28
CA ALA A 552 7.13 -26.93 -13.37
C ALA A 552 7.36 -25.78 -14.34
N GLU A 553 7.75 -26.09 -15.56
CA GLU A 553 7.91 -25.09 -16.59
C GLU A 553 6.61 -24.28 -16.66
N LEU A 554 6.65 -22.99 -16.43
CA LEU A 554 5.46 -22.11 -16.44
C LEU A 554 4.67 -22.29 -17.75
N GLY A 555 5.36 -22.69 -18.84
CA GLY A 555 4.76 -23.03 -20.12
C GLY A 555 3.78 -24.19 -20.04
N ASP A 556 4.10 -25.27 -19.32
CA ASP A 556 3.24 -26.45 -19.20
C ASP A 556 1.95 -26.12 -18.44
N VAL A 557 2.05 -25.23 -17.44
CA VAL A 557 0.87 -24.72 -16.70
C VAL A 557 -0.05 -23.95 -17.64
N LEU A 558 0.50 -23.11 -18.53
CA LEU A 558 -0.30 -22.38 -19.53
C LEU A 558 -0.98 -23.32 -20.52
N VAL A 559 -0.26 -24.32 -21.03
CA VAL A 559 -0.82 -25.31 -21.96
C VAL A 559 -1.97 -26.08 -21.29
N HIS A 560 -1.74 -26.61 -20.10
CA HIS A 560 -2.77 -27.35 -19.35
C HIS A 560 -3.99 -26.48 -19.03
N ALA A 561 -3.79 -25.23 -18.62
CA ALA A 561 -4.89 -24.30 -18.37
C ALA A 561 -5.67 -23.99 -19.66
N HIS A 562 -4.97 -23.83 -20.79
CA HIS A 562 -5.62 -23.62 -22.09
C HIS A 562 -6.49 -24.81 -22.48
N GLU A 563 -6.00 -26.04 -22.31
CA GLU A 563 -6.76 -27.26 -22.56
C GLU A 563 -8.04 -27.32 -21.69
N LEU A 564 -7.93 -27.05 -20.39
CA LEU A 564 -9.08 -27.01 -19.48
C LEU A 564 -10.10 -25.94 -19.88
N LEU A 565 -9.64 -24.77 -20.25
CA LEU A 565 -10.47 -23.62 -20.62
C LEU A 565 -11.16 -23.80 -21.99
N THR A 566 -10.60 -24.63 -22.89
CA THR A 566 -11.12 -24.84 -24.26
C THR A 566 -11.80 -26.18 -24.46
N ALA A 567 -11.74 -27.09 -23.48
CA ALA A 567 -12.41 -28.41 -23.54
C ALA A 567 -13.90 -28.28 -23.85
N SER A 568 -14.45 -29.29 -24.62
CA SER A 568 -15.89 -29.39 -24.85
C SER A 568 -16.61 -29.75 -23.56
N ARG A 569 -17.77 -29.13 -23.33
CA ARG A 569 -18.52 -29.22 -22.07
C ARG A 569 -19.98 -29.63 -22.28
N ASP A 570 -20.22 -30.53 -23.24
CA ASP A 570 -21.58 -30.90 -23.65
C ASP A 570 -22.38 -31.72 -22.61
N ASP A 571 -21.73 -32.22 -21.53
CA ASP A 571 -22.30 -33.14 -20.54
C ASP A 571 -22.35 -32.57 -19.10
N HIS A 572 -22.61 -31.28 -18.90
CA HIS A 572 -22.72 -30.75 -17.53
C HIS A 572 -24.04 -31.13 -16.85
N GLU A 573 -23.95 -31.65 -15.61
CA GLU A 573 -25.10 -31.74 -14.72
C GLU A 573 -25.73 -30.35 -14.51
N PRO A 574 -27.07 -30.27 -14.44
CA PRO A 574 -27.74 -28.99 -14.19
C PRO A 574 -27.22 -28.32 -12.93
N VAL A 575 -26.79 -27.08 -13.07
CA VAL A 575 -26.30 -26.30 -11.97
C VAL A 575 -27.44 -25.58 -11.28
N GLU A 576 -27.55 -25.72 -9.96
CA GLU A 576 -28.51 -24.95 -9.17
C GLU A 576 -28.13 -23.47 -9.21
N VAL A 577 -29.04 -22.65 -9.71
CA VAL A 577 -28.86 -21.20 -9.79
C VAL A 577 -29.14 -20.60 -8.43
N VAL A 578 -28.17 -19.84 -7.92
CA VAL A 578 -28.33 -19.08 -6.68
C VAL A 578 -29.43 -18.02 -6.90
N ALA A 579 -30.46 -18.02 -6.06
CA ALA A 579 -31.50 -17.00 -6.08
C ALA A 579 -31.05 -15.80 -5.20
N LEU A 580 -31.08 -14.62 -5.78
CA LEU A 580 -30.87 -13.36 -5.05
C LEU A 580 -32.23 -12.71 -4.74
N PRO A 581 -32.32 -11.91 -3.67
CA PRO A 581 -33.47 -11.03 -3.47
C PRO A 581 -33.69 -10.13 -4.70
N PRO A 582 -34.96 -9.76 -5.04
CA PRO A 582 -35.24 -8.98 -6.25
C PRO A 582 -34.43 -7.68 -6.38
N ASP A 583 -34.26 -6.95 -5.29
CA ASP A 583 -33.49 -5.70 -5.28
C ASP A 583 -31.99 -5.96 -5.53
N ALA A 584 -31.46 -7.04 -4.98
CA ALA A 584 -30.10 -7.50 -5.19
C ALA A 584 -29.87 -7.98 -6.63
N GLU A 585 -30.84 -8.71 -7.21
CA GLU A 585 -30.78 -9.17 -8.60
C GLU A 585 -30.76 -8.00 -9.59
N ALA A 586 -31.52 -6.93 -9.33
CA ALA A 586 -31.52 -5.73 -10.17
C ALA A 586 -30.15 -5.00 -10.20
N LEU A 587 -29.34 -5.18 -9.17
CA LEU A 587 -28.00 -4.59 -9.05
C LEU A 587 -26.88 -5.49 -9.55
N ARG A 588 -27.18 -6.75 -9.84
CA ARG A 588 -26.18 -7.74 -10.23
C ARG A 588 -25.50 -7.38 -11.55
N TRP A 589 -24.20 -7.25 -11.48
CA TRP A 589 -23.33 -6.80 -12.58
C TRP A 589 -22.51 -7.95 -13.20
N PHE A 590 -22.69 -9.20 -12.75
CA PHE A 590 -21.95 -10.38 -13.18
C PHE A 590 -22.89 -11.56 -13.47
N PRO A 591 -22.51 -12.54 -14.31
CA PRO A 591 -23.28 -13.77 -14.53
C PRO A 591 -23.16 -14.72 -13.34
N LEU A 592 -24.20 -15.52 -13.11
CA LEU A 592 -24.23 -16.62 -12.14
C LEU A 592 -24.11 -17.99 -12.82
N PRO A 593 -23.60 -19.02 -12.11
CA PRO A 593 -23.60 -20.39 -12.62
C PRO A 593 -24.97 -20.83 -13.06
N GLY A 594 -25.06 -21.59 -14.17
CA GLY A 594 -26.30 -22.10 -14.74
C GLY A 594 -27.13 -21.12 -15.57
N GLU A 595 -26.71 -19.86 -15.74
CA GLU A 595 -27.45 -18.89 -16.55
C GLU A 595 -27.35 -19.16 -18.05
N GLU A 596 -26.17 -19.55 -18.55
CA GLU A 596 -25.95 -19.77 -19.99
C GLU A 596 -26.72 -20.98 -20.52
N ALA A 597 -26.88 -22.05 -19.71
CA ALA A 597 -27.69 -23.20 -20.06
C ALA A 597 -29.19 -22.87 -20.21
N ARG A 598 -29.67 -21.74 -19.64
CA ARG A 598 -31.05 -21.26 -19.79
C ARG A 598 -31.24 -20.36 -21.01
N ALA A 599 -30.20 -19.63 -21.43
CA ALA A 599 -30.28 -18.74 -22.60
C ALA A 599 -30.30 -19.52 -23.93
N THR A 600 -29.85 -20.77 -23.92
CA THR A 600 -29.81 -21.68 -25.08
C THR A 600 -31.03 -22.65 -25.18
N ARG A 601 -31.93 -22.65 -24.20
CA ARG A 601 -33.21 -23.35 -24.20
C ARG A 601 -34.36 -22.39 -24.40
#